data_d6703b20f1f42a6cd4e3af4a6106414a
#
_entry.id   d6703b20f1f42a6cd4e3af4a6106414a
#
_cell.length_a   1.000
_cell.length_b   1.000
_cell.length_c   1.000
_cell.angle_alpha   90.00
_cell.angle_beta   90.00
_cell.angle_gamma   90.00
#
_symmetry.space_group_name_H-M   'P 1'
#
loop_
_entity.id
_entity.type
_entity.pdbx_description
1 polymer ?
#
loop_
_entity_poly.entity_id
_entity_poly.type
_entity_poly.pdbx_seq_one_letter_code
_entity_poly.pdbx_strand_id
1 'polypeptide(L)'
;LRFRHETVDQQVFQPVAVVNYPSQDVPYTRITEYKYLTGQVAPKTSITYEYPSAEGDPYYPIPRPENQALFKRYEALALAEPDVIFVGRLATY
;
A
#
# COMPACT_ATOMS: atom_id res chain seq x y z
N LEU A 1 6.88 0.15 -5.53
CA LEU A 1 6.21 1.45 -5.40
C LEU A 1 7.17 2.49 -4.85
N ARG A 2 6.99 3.73 -5.26
CA ARG A 2 7.71 4.88 -4.73
C ARG A 2 6.69 5.89 -4.21
N PHE A 3 6.99 6.49 -3.06
CA PHE A 3 6.08 7.41 -2.39
C PHE A 3 6.69 8.81 -2.31
N ARG A 4 5.85 9.82 -2.50
CA ARG A 4 6.21 11.22 -2.24
C ARG A 4 5.20 11.81 -1.27
N HIS A 5 5.70 12.27 -0.12
CA HIS A 5 4.89 12.87 0.93
C HIS A 5 4.96 14.40 0.83
N GLU A 6 3.83 15.06 1.04
CA GLU A 6 3.74 16.51 0.98
C GLU A 6 2.72 17.01 2.00
N THR A 7 3.07 18.09 2.70
CA THR A 7 2.13 18.82 3.54
C THR A 7 1.73 20.09 2.82
N VAL A 8 0.44 20.27 2.58
CA VAL A 8 -0.09 21.44 1.86
C VAL A 8 -0.82 22.37 2.82
N ASP A 9 -0.72 23.68 2.55
CA ASP A 9 -1.36 24.72 3.35
C ASP A 9 -2.82 24.91 2.96
N GLN A 10 -3.57 23.82 3.13
CA GLN A 10 -5.01 23.73 2.90
C GLN A 10 -5.60 22.85 3.97
N GLN A 11 -6.85 23.09 4.33
CA GLN A 11 -7.55 22.24 5.29
C GLN A 11 -7.87 20.88 4.70
N VAL A 12 -8.25 20.84 3.41
CA VAL A 12 -8.58 19.62 2.67
C VAL A 12 -8.02 19.74 1.25
N PHE A 13 -7.42 18.67 0.75
CA PHE A 13 -6.85 18.62 -0.60
C PHE A 13 -7.79 17.94 -1.60
N GLN A 14 -8.48 16.87 -1.20
CA GLN A 14 -9.36 16.08 -2.06
C GLN A 14 -10.63 15.68 -1.28
N PRO A 15 -11.70 15.23 -1.97
CA PRO A 15 -12.98 14.96 -1.31
C PRO A 15 -13.06 13.66 -0.52
N VAL A 16 -12.09 12.74 -0.71
CA VAL A 16 -12.08 11.42 -0.06
C VAL A 16 -10.66 11.03 0.32
N ALA A 17 -10.52 9.99 1.15
CA ALA A 17 -9.23 9.54 1.65
C ALA A 17 -8.28 9.09 0.54
N VAL A 18 -8.79 8.39 -0.47
CA VAL A 18 -7.99 7.80 -1.54
C VAL A 18 -8.61 8.11 -2.89
N VAL A 19 -7.81 8.65 -3.81
CA VAL A 19 -8.20 8.87 -5.21
C VAL A 19 -7.22 8.13 -6.11
N ASN A 20 -7.74 7.29 -6.99
CA ASN A 20 -6.96 6.56 -7.96
C ASN A 20 -6.93 7.29 -9.31
N TYR A 21 -5.78 7.22 -9.97
CA TYR A 21 -5.53 7.85 -11.27
C TYR A 21 -5.13 6.78 -12.28
N PRO A 22 -6.07 6.22 -13.03
CA PRO A 22 -5.78 5.13 -13.97
C PRO A 22 -5.16 5.59 -15.29
N SER A 23 -5.22 6.89 -15.59
CA SER A 23 -4.71 7.43 -16.86
C SER A 23 -3.18 7.37 -16.89
N GLN A 24 -2.62 6.95 -18.04
CA GLN A 24 -1.17 6.97 -18.27
C GLN A 24 -0.60 8.38 -18.39
N ASP A 25 -1.45 9.39 -18.61
CA ASP A 25 -1.02 10.79 -18.67
C ASP A 25 -0.66 11.35 -17.29
N VAL A 26 -1.06 10.66 -16.22
CA VAL A 26 -0.77 11.04 -14.84
C VAL A 26 0.35 10.14 -14.32
N PRO A 27 1.49 10.70 -13.84
CA PRO A 27 2.64 9.88 -13.46
C PRO A 27 2.47 9.11 -12.16
N TYR A 28 1.53 9.47 -11.31
CA TYR A 28 1.20 8.75 -10.08
C TYR A 28 -0.11 7.98 -10.26
N THR A 29 -0.26 6.90 -9.51
CA THR A 29 -1.45 6.04 -9.59
C THR A 29 -2.47 6.30 -8.50
N ARG A 30 -2.05 6.96 -7.42
CA ARG A 30 -2.91 7.19 -6.25
C ARG A 30 -2.42 8.39 -5.46
N ILE A 31 -3.40 9.11 -4.86
CA ILE A 31 -3.13 10.09 -3.82
C ILE A 31 -3.94 9.70 -2.59
N THR A 32 -3.27 9.60 -1.44
CA THR A 32 -3.89 9.34 -0.14
C THR A 32 -3.82 10.60 0.71
N GLU A 33 -4.95 10.97 1.32
CA GLU A 33 -5.03 12.07 2.28
C GLU A 33 -5.39 11.50 3.65
N TYR A 34 -4.48 11.62 4.61
CA TYR A 34 -4.54 10.89 5.87
C TYR A 34 -5.60 11.39 6.84
N LYS A 35 -6.02 12.65 6.77
CA LYS A 35 -7.06 13.20 7.65
C LYS A 35 -8.35 12.39 7.63
N TYR A 36 -8.73 11.92 6.44
CA TYR A 36 -9.95 11.11 6.28
C TYR A 36 -9.85 9.75 6.97
N LEU A 37 -8.63 9.23 7.12
CA LEU A 37 -8.39 7.94 7.78
C LEU A 37 -8.29 8.07 9.29
N THR A 38 -7.73 9.19 9.78
CA THR A 38 -7.44 9.41 11.21
C THR A 38 -8.50 10.24 11.91
N GLY A 39 -9.32 11.00 11.17
CA GLY A 39 -10.27 11.95 11.74
C GLY A 39 -9.61 13.21 12.31
N GLN A 40 -8.34 13.44 12.04
CA GLN A 40 -7.60 14.60 12.55
C GLN A 40 -8.17 15.92 12.03
N VAL A 41 -8.26 16.90 12.89
CA VAL A 41 -8.64 18.29 12.53
C VAL A 41 -7.40 19.17 12.66
N ALA A 42 -6.99 19.79 11.58
CA ALA A 42 -5.82 20.66 11.52
C ALA A 42 -5.94 21.64 10.36
N PRO A 43 -5.27 22.83 10.39
CA PRO A 43 -5.35 23.81 9.31
C PRO A 43 -4.61 23.37 8.04
N LYS A 44 -3.66 22.44 8.15
CA LYS A 44 -2.92 21.88 7.01
C LYS A 44 -3.25 20.40 6.86
N THR A 45 -3.00 19.86 5.67
CA THR A 45 -3.22 18.45 5.38
C THR A 45 -1.98 17.82 4.77
N SER A 46 -1.77 16.52 5.04
CA SER A 46 -0.67 15.77 4.45
C SER A 46 -1.22 14.74 3.48
N ILE A 47 -0.56 14.65 2.33
CA ILE A 47 -0.93 13.72 1.26
C ILE A 47 0.29 12.91 0.84
N THR A 48 0.03 11.76 0.24
CA THR A 48 1.06 10.89 -0.34
C THR A 48 0.69 10.54 -1.77
N TYR A 49 1.63 10.78 -2.66
CA TYR A 49 1.56 10.32 -4.06
C TYR A 49 2.23 8.95 -4.17
N GLU A 50 1.56 7.99 -4.80
CA GLU A 50 2.15 6.68 -5.10
C GLU A 50 2.54 6.61 -6.58
N TYR A 51 3.81 6.30 -6.83
CA TYR A 51 4.35 6.13 -8.18
C TYR A 51 4.64 4.65 -8.44
N PRO A 52 4.26 4.11 -9.61
CA PRO A 52 4.67 2.76 -9.99
C PRO A 52 6.19 2.69 -10.13
N SER A 53 6.79 1.62 -9.63
CA SER A 53 8.23 1.42 -9.71
C SER A 53 8.54 -0.07 -9.67
N ALA A 54 9.50 -0.49 -10.49
CA ALA A 54 10.04 -1.84 -10.45
C ALA A 54 11.11 -1.99 -9.35
N GLU A 55 11.58 -0.87 -8.80
CA GLU A 55 12.59 -0.82 -7.76
C GLU A 55 11.96 -0.63 -6.39
N GLY A 56 12.69 -0.94 -5.33
CA GLY A 56 12.24 -0.81 -3.94
C GLY A 56 11.53 -2.07 -3.45
N ASP A 57 10.88 -1.95 -2.30
CA ASP A 57 10.20 -3.06 -1.65
C ASP A 57 8.96 -3.48 -2.43
N PRO A 58 8.72 -4.79 -2.59
CA PRO A 58 7.49 -5.29 -3.21
C PRO A 58 6.31 -5.18 -2.24
N TYR A 59 5.21 -4.59 -2.73
CA TYR A 59 3.98 -4.44 -1.94
C TYR A 59 2.84 -5.37 -2.38
N TYR A 60 2.97 -5.97 -3.57
CA TYR A 60 1.94 -6.84 -4.12
C TYR A 60 2.55 -8.17 -4.55
N PRO A 61 1.89 -9.29 -4.20
CA PRO A 61 2.33 -10.61 -4.66
C PRO A 61 2.05 -10.77 -6.15
N ILE A 62 2.91 -11.53 -6.83
CA ILE A 62 2.72 -11.91 -8.22
C ILE A 62 2.33 -13.40 -8.24
N PRO A 63 1.09 -13.75 -8.60
CA PRO A 63 0.64 -15.14 -8.61
C PRO A 63 1.25 -15.89 -9.80
N ARG A 64 2.30 -16.65 -9.52
CA ARG A 64 2.96 -17.55 -10.47
C ARG A 64 3.14 -18.92 -9.82
N PRO A 65 3.18 -20.01 -10.61
CA PRO A 65 3.35 -21.36 -10.06
C PRO A 65 4.59 -21.51 -9.16
N GLU A 66 5.72 -20.94 -9.56
CA GLU A 66 6.96 -20.97 -8.78
C GLU A 66 6.82 -20.19 -7.46
N ASN A 67 6.09 -19.08 -7.46
CA ASN A 67 5.83 -18.30 -6.25
C ASN A 67 4.88 -19.03 -5.31
N GLN A 68 3.89 -19.74 -5.86
CA GLN A 68 2.97 -20.55 -5.06
C GLN A 68 3.69 -21.74 -4.42
N ALA A 69 4.62 -22.37 -5.15
CA ALA A 69 5.44 -23.46 -4.61
C ALA A 69 6.32 -22.96 -3.47
N LEU A 70 6.92 -21.78 -3.62
CA LEU A 70 7.72 -21.15 -2.57
C LEU A 70 6.85 -20.81 -1.35
N PHE A 71 5.66 -20.26 -1.57
CA PHE A 71 4.70 -19.98 -0.49
C PHE A 71 4.38 -21.24 0.33
N LYS A 72 4.15 -22.36 -0.34
CA LYS A 72 3.85 -23.63 0.35
C LYS A 72 4.99 -24.09 1.26
N ARG A 73 6.23 -23.82 0.91
CA ARG A 73 7.38 -24.11 1.75
C ARG A 73 7.40 -23.24 3.01
N TYR A 74 7.10 -21.95 2.89
CA TYR A 74 6.95 -21.05 4.04
C TYR A 74 5.74 -21.41 4.89
N GLU A 75 4.62 -21.77 4.26
CA GLU A 75 3.41 -22.20 4.97
C GLU A 75 3.68 -23.39 5.88
N ALA A 76 4.45 -24.37 5.39
CA ALA A 76 4.82 -25.55 6.19
C ALA A 76 5.62 -25.15 7.44
N LEU A 77 6.55 -24.18 7.31
CA LEU A 77 7.30 -23.65 8.46
C LEU A 77 6.40 -22.89 9.42
N ALA A 78 5.46 -22.10 8.89
CA ALA A 78 4.52 -21.31 9.69
C ALA A 78 3.57 -22.22 10.51
N LEU A 79 3.09 -23.31 9.93
CA LEU A 79 2.21 -24.25 10.60
C LEU A 79 2.91 -25.01 11.73
N ALA A 80 4.23 -25.07 11.73
CA ALA A 80 5.02 -25.67 12.82
C ALA A 80 5.11 -24.77 14.05
N GLU A 81 4.67 -23.50 13.96
CA GLU A 81 4.68 -22.53 15.07
C GLU A 81 3.28 -22.40 15.67
N PRO A 82 2.95 -23.11 16.78
CA PRO A 82 1.57 -23.24 17.26
C PRO A 82 1.01 -21.94 17.87
N ASP A 83 1.87 -21.05 18.32
CA ASP A 83 1.46 -19.82 19.02
C ASP A 83 1.52 -18.58 18.13
N VAL A 84 1.72 -18.75 16.80
CA VAL A 84 1.87 -17.65 15.85
C VAL A 84 0.87 -17.81 14.72
N ILE A 85 0.19 -16.73 14.38
CA ILE A 85 -0.75 -16.66 13.25
C ILE A 85 -0.25 -15.61 12.26
N PHE A 86 -0.08 -16.03 11.00
CA PHE A 86 0.31 -15.13 9.91
C PHE A 86 -0.93 -14.72 9.14
N VAL A 87 -1.15 -13.41 8.99
CA VAL A 87 -2.34 -12.86 8.34
C VAL A 87 -1.95 -11.79 7.33
N GLY A 88 -2.84 -11.55 6.37
CA GLY A 88 -2.67 -10.51 5.37
C GLY A 88 -2.40 -11.08 3.98
N ARG A 89 -2.47 -10.22 2.98
CA ARG A 89 -2.34 -10.63 1.58
C ARG A 89 -0.97 -11.24 1.28
N LEU A 90 0.09 -10.66 1.84
CA LEU A 90 1.45 -11.17 1.62
C LEU A 90 1.71 -12.47 2.39
N ALA A 91 0.87 -12.78 3.36
CA ALA A 91 1.00 -14.01 4.17
C ALA A 91 0.19 -15.18 3.61
N THR A 92 -0.70 -14.94 2.63
CA THR A 92 -1.64 -15.96 2.13
C THR A 92 -1.57 -16.16 0.62
N TYR A 93 -0.69 -15.46 -0.06
CA TYR A 93 -0.56 -15.54 -1.52
C TYR A 93 0.57 -16.42 -1.95
#